data_e9a2f5e0d04568a1a1cf23c76bd4c147
#
_entry.id   e9a2f5e0d04568a1a1cf23c76bd4c147
#
_cell.length_a   1.000
_cell.length_b   1.000
_cell.length_c   1.000
_cell.angle_alpha   90.00
_cell.angle_beta   90.00
_cell.angle_gamma   90.00
#
_symmetry.space_group_name_H-M   'P 1'
#
loop_
_entity.id
_entity.type
_entity.pdbx_description
1 polymer ?
#
loop_
_entity_poly.entity_id
_entity_poly.type
_entity_poly.pdbx_seq_one_letter_code
_entity_poly.pdbx_strand_id
1 'polypeptide(L)'
;LSLRSPSGRDCRLPPECCTDEALYLARESERVGSDGLLVVTPYYNKATQAGLVEYYTSIGNSVNIPIIMYNIPGRTGVNIQPETTAKIFKSVENIVGMKEASGNLSQVADALYLTDGELDMYSGNDDQILPVLSLGGKGVISVLSNIAPQETHDMVMKFLNGDVKGSQELQMKYMDVIHKLFCEVNPIPVKRAMAELGFGANAVRRPLTEMEEDHAQELIESMKNVGIL
;
A
#
# COMPACT_ATOMS: atom_id res chain seq x y z
N LEU A 1 -10.94 1.54 4.04
CA LEU A 1 -10.59 2.06 2.70
C LEU A 1 -10.87 0.96 1.69
N SER A 2 -11.83 1.19 0.79
CA SER A 2 -12.12 0.32 -0.34
C SER A 2 -11.21 0.75 -1.49
N LEU A 3 -10.32 -0.13 -1.92
CA LEU A 3 -9.50 0.07 -3.11
C LEU A 3 -10.25 -0.57 -4.29
N ARG A 4 -10.91 0.24 -5.12
CA ARG A 4 -11.42 -0.26 -6.40
C ARG A 4 -10.31 -0.23 -7.45
N SER A 5 -9.96 -1.39 -7.98
CA SER A 5 -9.10 -1.49 -9.14
C SER A 5 -9.84 -0.97 -10.40
N PRO A 6 -9.14 -0.57 -11.48
CA PRO A 6 -9.78 -0.23 -12.76
C PRO A 6 -10.63 -1.35 -13.36
N SER A 7 -10.44 -2.58 -12.91
CA SER A 7 -11.26 -3.75 -13.24
C SER A 7 -12.53 -3.89 -12.38
N GLY A 8 -12.82 -2.93 -11.48
CA GLY A 8 -13.99 -2.96 -10.60
C GLY A 8 -13.87 -3.86 -9.38
N ARG A 9 -12.68 -4.40 -9.09
CA ARG A 9 -12.47 -5.28 -7.93
C ARG A 9 -12.34 -4.49 -6.64
N ASP A 10 -13.03 -4.94 -5.60
CA ASP A 10 -13.03 -4.32 -4.27
C ASP A 10 -12.07 -5.09 -3.33
N CYS A 11 -11.02 -4.42 -2.86
CA CYS A 11 -10.08 -4.96 -1.88
C CYS A 11 -10.28 -4.23 -0.54
N ARG A 12 -10.61 -4.97 0.52
CA ARG A 12 -10.85 -4.42 1.85
C ARG A 12 -9.71 -4.73 2.81
N LEU A 13 -9.45 -3.78 3.71
CA LEU A 13 -8.53 -3.93 4.84
C LEU A 13 -9.31 -4.43 6.06
N PRO A 14 -9.06 -5.64 6.56
CA PRO A 14 -9.43 -5.95 7.93
C PRO A 14 -8.41 -5.29 8.88
N PRO A 15 -8.83 -4.45 9.82
CA PRO A 15 -7.94 -3.82 10.79
C PRO A 15 -7.82 -4.69 12.01
N GLU A 16 -6.64 -5.44 12.27
CA GLU A 16 -6.71 -6.03 13.58
C GLU A 16 -5.41 -6.47 14.23
N CYS A 17 -5.28 -6.09 15.50
CA CYS A 17 -4.27 -6.59 16.42
C CYS A 17 -4.61 -7.98 17.01
N CYS A 18 -5.80 -8.53 16.72
CA CYS A 18 -6.28 -9.82 17.22
C CYS A 18 -6.64 -10.74 16.06
N THR A 19 -6.14 -11.98 16.08
CA THR A 19 -6.39 -12.96 15.01
C THR A 19 -7.88 -13.29 14.83
N ASP A 20 -8.64 -13.42 15.92
CA ASP A 20 -10.07 -13.77 15.84
C ASP A 20 -10.89 -12.67 15.15
N GLU A 21 -10.56 -11.40 15.39
CA GLU A 21 -11.20 -10.27 14.74
C GLU A 21 -10.82 -10.18 13.27
N ALA A 22 -9.54 -10.43 12.94
CA ALA A 22 -9.07 -10.50 11.56
C ALA A 22 -9.77 -11.62 10.77
N LEU A 23 -9.95 -12.81 11.37
CA LEU A 23 -10.70 -13.92 10.79
C LEU A 23 -12.16 -13.55 10.54
N TYR A 24 -12.81 -12.92 11.52
CA TYR A 24 -14.20 -12.47 11.37
C TYR A 24 -14.33 -11.50 10.20
N LEU A 25 -13.48 -10.47 10.13
CA LEU A 25 -13.53 -9.46 9.09
C LEU A 25 -13.13 -9.98 7.71
N ALA A 26 -12.19 -10.91 7.64
CA ALA A 26 -11.82 -11.57 6.39
C ALA A 26 -13.03 -12.32 5.79
N ARG A 27 -13.71 -13.13 6.61
CA ARG A 27 -14.93 -13.86 6.20
C ARG A 27 -16.08 -12.92 5.82
N GLU A 28 -16.30 -11.86 6.60
CA GLU A 28 -17.32 -10.87 6.28
C GLU A 28 -17.02 -10.12 4.98
N SER A 29 -15.76 -9.78 4.73
CA SER A 29 -15.35 -9.14 3.48
C SER A 29 -15.61 -10.05 2.27
N GLU A 30 -15.26 -11.34 2.35
CA GLU A 30 -15.59 -12.31 1.32
C GLU A 30 -17.10 -12.46 1.15
N ARG A 31 -17.86 -12.59 2.26
CA ARG A 31 -19.32 -12.74 2.25
C ARG A 31 -20.05 -11.58 1.57
N VAL A 32 -19.56 -10.35 1.71
CA VAL A 32 -20.14 -9.17 1.05
C VAL A 32 -19.63 -8.93 -0.37
N GLY A 33 -18.81 -9.86 -0.90
CA GLY A 33 -18.38 -9.87 -2.30
C GLY A 33 -17.10 -9.10 -2.60
N SER A 34 -16.16 -9.00 -1.64
CA SER A 34 -14.82 -8.51 -1.95
C SER A 34 -14.08 -9.48 -2.86
N ASP A 35 -13.33 -8.96 -3.84
CA ASP A 35 -12.54 -9.76 -4.78
C ASP A 35 -11.16 -10.18 -4.22
N GLY A 36 -10.73 -9.60 -3.12
CA GLY A 36 -9.47 -9.89 -2.44
C GLY A 36 -9.30 -9.08 -1.15
N LEU A 37 -8.30 -9.45 -0.36
CA LEU A 37 -7.99 -8.82 0.91
C LEU A 37 -6.60 -8.20 0.89
N LEU A 38 -6.46 -7.04 1.51
CA LEU A 38 -5.17 -6.44 1.87
C LEU A 38 -5.04 -6.51 3.40
N VAL A 39 -4.19 -7.42 3.88
CA VAL A 39 -4.10 -7.76 5.31
C VAL A 39 -2.81 -7.20 5.90
N VAL A 40 -2.94 -6.24 6.81
CA VAL A 40 -1.82 -5.66 7.55
C VAL A 40 -1.33 -6.62 8.64
N THR A 41 -0.05 -6.55 9.01
CA THR A 41 0.45 -7.28 10.19
C THR A 41 -0.29 -6.85 11.45
N PRO A 42 -0.44 -7.75 12.46
CA PRO A 42 -0.89 -7.32 13.78
C PRO A 42 -0.03 -6.17 14.29
N TYR A 43 -0.67 -5.14 14.80
CA TYR A 43 0.00 -3.95 15.34
C TYR A 43 -0.10 -3.93 16.87
N TYR A 44 0.69 -3.11 17.54
CA TYR A 44 0.78 -2.93 18.98
C TYR A 44 1.38 -4.15 19.72
N ASN A 45 0.80 -5.35 19.62
CA ASN A 45 1.26 -6.58 20.28
C ASN A 45 2.57 -7.17 19.71
N LYS A 46 3.06 -6.67 18.58
CA LYS A 46 4.34 -7.05 17.96
C LYS A 46 4.55 -8.57 17.87
N ALA A 47 3.76 -9.21 17.02
CA ALA A 47 3.89 -10.64 16.78
C ALA A 47 5.33 -11.06 16.41
N THR A 48 5.74 -12.25 16.86
CA THR A 48 6.98 -12.89 16.39
C THR A 48 6.84 -13.37 14.94
N GLN A 49 7.95 -13.70 14.28
CA GLN A 49 7.90 -14.25 12.91
C GLN A 49 7.08 -15.55 12.84
N ALA A 50 7.17 -16.41 13.86
CA ALA A 50 6.32 -17.59 13.96
C ALA A 50 4.84 -17.23 14.12
N GLY A 51 4.53 -16.23 14.94
CA GLY A 51 3.16 -15.72 15.10
C GLY A 51 2.60 -15.11 13.82
N LEU A 52 3.43 -14.44 12.99
CA LEU A 52 3.02 -13.94 11.67
C LEU A 52 2.67 -15.10 10.72
N VAL A 53 3.45 -16.18 10.73
CA VAL A 53 3.13 -17.38 9.93
C VAL A 53 1.77 -17.95 10.35
N GLU A 54 1.53 -18.12 11.65
CA GLU A 54 0.23 -18.60 12.16
C GLU A 54 -0.93 -17.66 11.79
N TYR A 55 -0.74 -16.36 11.96
CA TYR A 55 -1.73 -15.33 11.66
C TYR A 55 -2.17 -15.39 10.20
N TYR A 56 -1.23 -15.28 9.25
CA TYR A 56 -1.56 -15.30 7.83
C TYR A 56 -2.06 -16.67 7.36
N THR A 57 -1.54 -17.76 7.90
CA THR A 57 -2.04 -19.11 7.61
C THR A 57 -3.49 -19.27 8.07
N SER A 58 -3.83 -18.80 9.26
CA SER A 58 -5.19 -18.86 9.78
C SER A 58 -6.17 -18.06 8.92
N ILE A 59 -5.77 -16.85 8.50
CA ILE A 59 -6.60 -16.01 7.63
C ILE A 59 -6.74 -16.64 6.24
N GLY A 60 -5.65 -17.09 5.63
CA GLY A 60 -5.67 -17.73 4.32
C GLY A 60 -6.57 -18.96 4.28
N ASN A 61 -6.51 -19.80 5.30
CA ASN A 61 -7.37 -20.97 5.42
C ASN A 61 -8.85 -20.65 5.71
N SER A 62 -9.19 -19.39 6.03
CA SER A 62 -10.53 -18.99 6.41
C SER A 62 -11.37 -18.43 5.27
N VAL A 63 -10.75 -18.09 4.13
CA VAL A 63 -11.35 -17.49 2.93
C VAL A 63 -10.75 -18.09 1.66
N ASN A 64 -11.47 -17.95 0.53
CA ASN A 64 -11.01 -18.46 -0.77
C ASN A 64 -10.51 -17.35 -1.70
N ILE A 65 -10.75 -16.08 -1.36
CA ILE A 65 -10.32 -14.94 -2.17
C ILE A 65 -8.84 -14.63 -1.96
N PRO A 66 -8.16 -14.04 -2.97
CA PRO A 66 -6.74 -13.72 -2.88
C PRO A 66 -6.42 -12.74 -1.75
N ILE A 67 -5.27 -12.93 -1.14
CA ILE A 67 -4.76 -12.09 -0.05
C ILE A 67 -3.43 -11.46 -0.46
N ILE A 68 -3.32 -10.15 -0.25
CA ILE A 68 -2.08 -9.39 -0.31
C ILE A 68 -1.66 -9.08 1.14
N MET A 69 -0.50 -9.57 1.55
CA MET A 69 0.10 -9.20 2.83
C MET A 69 0.50 -7.72 2.82
N TYR A 70 0.36 -7.03 3.95
CA TYR A 70 0.80 -5.64 4.04
C TYR A 70 1.83 -5.46 5.15
N ASN A 71 3.06 -5.15 4.75
CA ASN A 71 4.17 -4.87 5.65
C ASN A 71 4.41 -3.35 5.76
N ILE A 72 4.19 -2.80 6.94
CA ILE A 72 4.39 -1.37 7.23
C ILE A 72 4.93 -1.18 8.65
N PRO A 73 6.19 -1.52 8.90
CA PRO A 73 6.78 -1.52 10.25
C PRO A 73 6.77 -0.15 10.93
N GLY A 74 6.83 0.93 10.18
CA GLY A 74 6.74 2.29 10.70
C GLY A 74 5.40 2.62 11.40
N ARG A 75 4.32 1.85 11.10
CA ARG A 75 3.01 2.00 11.73
C ARG A 75 2.67 0.89 12.71
N THR A 76 3.07 -0.33 12.38
CA THR A 76 2.70 -1.53 13.17
C THR A 76 3.71 -1.87 14.25
N GLY A 77 4.96 -1.42 14.10
CA GLY A 77 6.08 -1.85 14.95
C GLY A 77 6.53 -3.30 14.69
N VAL A 78 5.99 -3.93 13.62
CA VAL A 78 6.31 -5.31 13.21
C VAL A 78 6.76 -5.31 11.77
N ASN A 79 7.87 -5.99 11.49
CA ASN A 79 8.39 -6.19 10.15
C ASN A 79 8.33 -7.68 9.78
N ILE A 80 7.70 -8.02 8.66
CA ILE A 80 7.74 -9.37 8.11
C ILE A 80 9.10 -9.55 7.43
N GLN A 81 9.92 -10.47 7.95
CA GLN A 81 11.22 -10.75 7.34
C GLN A 81 11.05 -11.49 5.99
N PRO A 82 11.97 -11.37 5.04
CA PRO A 82 11.89 -12.02 3.73
C PRO A 82 11.65 -13.53 3.81
N GLU A 83 12.34 -14.22 4.73
CA GLU A 83 12.18 -15.67 4.95
C GLU A 83 10.77 -16.01 5.43
N THR A 84 10.19 -15.15 6.28
CA THR A 84 8.82 -15.29 6.76
C THR A 84 7.83 -15.06 5.64
N THR A 85 8.04 -14.04 4.82
CA THR A 85 7.25 -13.76 3.61
C THR A 85 7.25 -14.97 2.68
N ALA A 86 8.41 -15.51 2.36
CA ALA A 86 8.54 -16.67 1.49
C ALA A 86 7.89 -17.92 2.10
N LYS A 87 8.02 -18.13 3.40
CA LYS A 87 7.38 -19.25 4.10
C LYS A 87 5.87 -19.17 4.02
N ILE A 88 5.28 -18.01 4.28
CA ILE A 88 3.83 -17.80 4.21
C ILE A 88 3.35 -18.00 2.77
N PHE A 89 3.97 -17.34 1.80
CA PHE A 89 3.63 -17.43 0.38
C PHE A 89 3.64 -18.88 -0.14
N LYS A 90 4.69 -19.64 0.18
CA LYS A 90 4.84 -21.03 -0.27
C LYS A 90 3.91 -22.03 0.44
N SER A 91 3.34 -21.68 1.60
CA SER A 91 2.50 -22.57 2.40
C SER A 91 1.01 -22.27 2.34
N VAL A 92 0.59 -21.11 1.82
CA VAL A 92 -0.80 -20.66 1.81
C VAL A 92 -1.18 -20.22 0.39
N GLU A 93 -1.98 -21.04 -0.29
CA GLU A 93 -2.25 -20.95 -1.73
C GLU A 93 -2.87 -19.60 -2.16
N ASN A 94 -3.76 -19.03 -1.36
CA ASN A 94 -4.44 -17.79 -1.68
C ASN A 94 -3.70 -16.52 -1.22
N ILE A 95 -2.50 -16.64 -0.64
CA ILE A 95 -1.60 -15.49 -0.44
C ILE A 95 -0.80 -15.29 -1.72
N VAL A 96 -1.20 -14.28 -2.50
CA VAL A 96 -0.69 -14.06 -3.85
C VAL A 96 0.31 -12.92 -3.95
N GLY A 97 0.36 -12.03 -2.97
CA GLY A 97 1.20 -10.84 -3.09
C GLY A 97 1.53 -10.17 -1.76
N MET A 98 2.32 -9.11 -1.89
CA MET A 98 2.73 -8.27 -0.77
C MET A 98 2.72 -6.79 -1.17
N LYS A 99 2.12 -5.96 -0.33
CA LYS A 99 2.34 -4.52 -0.30
C LYS A 99 3.48 -4.24 0.68
N GLU A 100 4.63 -3.83 0.16
CA GLU A 100 5.82 -3.56 0.96
C GLU A 100 6.00 -2.04 1.16
N ALA A 101 5.99 -1.62 2.41
CA ALA A 101 6.10 -0.22 2.82
C ALA A 101 7.14 -0.02 3.95
N SER A 102 8.13 -0.89 4.07
CA SER A 102 9.23 -0.70 5.01
C SER A 102 10.23 0.38 4.57
N GLY A 103 10.26 0.69 3.27
CA GLY A 103 11.28 1.55 2.67
C GLY A 103 12.62 0.84 2.39
N ASN A 104 12.73 -0.45 2.68
CA ASN A 104 13.96 -1.23 2.53
C ASN A 104 13.96 -2.03 1.22
N LEU A 105 14.60 -1.50 0.19
CA LEU A 105 14.71 -2.15 -1.13
C LEU A 105 15.50 -3.46 -1.09
N SER A 106 16.46 -3.61 -0.18
CA SER A 106 17.16 -4.89 0.00
C SER A 106 16.20 -5.98 0.46
N GLN A 107 15.29 -5.64 1.40
CA GLN A 107 14.24 -6.57 1.84
C GLN A 107 13.27 -6.94 0.70
N VAL A 108 12.93 -5.99 -0.18
CA VAL A 108 12.14 -6.26 -1.39
C VAL A 108 12.85 -7.27 -2.29
N ALA A 109 14.15 -7.05 -2.55
CA ALA A 109 14.95 -7.94 -3.38
C ALA A 109 15.06 -9.35 -2.78
N ASP A 110 15.30 -9.45 -1.47
CA ASP A 110 15.40 -10.73 -0.77
C ASP A 110 14.07 -11.49 -0.79
N ALA A 111 12.94 -10.80 -0.57
CA ALA A 111 11.62 -11.43 -0.63
C ALA A 111 11.31 -11.98 -2.04
N LEU A 112 11.61 -11.22 -3.09
CA LEU A 112 11.45 -11.68 -4.47
C LEU A 112 12.40 -12.83 -4.80
N TYR A 113 13.65 -12.76 -4.37
CA TYR A 113 14.62 -13.85 -4.55
C TYR A 113 14.13 -15.15 -3.89
N LEU A 114 13.68 -15.10 -2.63
CA LEU A 114 13.23 -16.27 -1.87
C LEU A 114 11.88 -16.85 -2.37
N THR A 115 11.16 -16.10 -3.16
CA THR A 115 9.89 -16.54 -3.79
C THR A 115 10.05 -16.80 -5.29
N ASP A 116 11.28 -16.91 -5.78
CA ASP A 116 11.61 -17.19 -7.19
C ASP A 116 10.97 -16.17 -8.17
N GLY A 117 10.67 -14.95 -7.70
CA GLY A 117 10.00 -13.89 -8.44
C GLY A 117 8.49 -14.09 -8.63
N GLU A 118 7.90 -15.10 -8.02
CA GLU A 118 6.47 -15.44 -8.19
C GLU A 118 5.53 -14.62 -7.30
N LEU A 119 6.05 -14.03 -6.21
CA LEU A 119 5.27 -13.16 -5.32
C LEU A 119 4.91 -11.85 -6.04
N ASP A 120 3.64 -11.52 -6.15
CA ASP A 120 3.21 -10.23 -6.66
C ASP A 120 3.56 -9.11 -5.69
N MET A 121 4.67 -8.41 -5.96
CA MET A 121 5.20 -7.34 -5.11
C MET A 121 4.67 -5.99 -5.55
N TYR A 122 4.04 -5.26 -4.62
CA TYR A 122 3.57 -3.89 -4.81
C TYR A 122 4.30 -2.94 -3.87
N SER A 123 4.76 -1.80 -4.40
CA SER A 123 5.25 -0.74 -3.54
C SER A 123 4.11 -0.19 -2.67
N GLY A 124 4.38 0.02 -1.39
CA GLY A 124 3.50 0.76 -0.49
C GLY A 124 3.90 2.23 -0.34
N ASN A 125 5.02 2.62 -0.95
CA ASN A 125 5.62 3.95 -0.91
C ASN A 125 5.67 4.55 -2.31
N ASP A 126 5.08 5.72 -2.50
CA ASP A 126 5.00 6.40 -3.80
C ASP A 126 6.38 6.85 -4.32
N ASP A 127 7.32 7.16 -3.45
CA ASP A 127 8.71 7.50 -3.79
C ASP A 127 9.55 6.30 -4.26
N GLN A 128 9.04 5.08 -4.07
CA GLN A 128 9.72 3.84 -4.42
C GLN A 128 9.03 3.04 -5.54
N ILE A 129 8.14 3.66 -6.33
CA ILE A 129 7.46 2.97 -7.42
C ILE A 129 8.48 2.36 -8.39
N LEU A 130 9.36 3.17 -8.98
CA LEU A 130 10.33 2.69 -9.95
C LEU A 130 11.35 1.72 -9.35
N PRO A 131 11.97 1.98 -8.20
CA PRO A 131 12.87 1.03 -7.57
C PRO A 131 12.24 -0.37 -7.38
N VAL A 132 11.00 -0.44 -6.92
CA VAL A 132 10.28 -1.71 -6.73
C VAL A 132 9.97 -2.37 -8.07
N LEU A 133 9.53 -1.61 -9.08
CA LEU A 133 9.31 -2.13 -10.43
C LEU A 133 10.60 -2.69 -11.04
N SER A 134 11.75 -2.03 -10.80
CA SER A 134 13.05 -2.48 -11.32
C SER A 134 13.52 -3.81 -10.73
N LEU A 135 13.02 -4.19 -9.57
CA LEU A 135 13.27 -5.48 -8.92
C LEU A 135 12.26 -6.57 -9.35
N GLY A 136 11.29 -6.25 -10.23
CA GLY A 136 10.27 -7.19 -10.68
C GLY A 136 8.88 -6.97 -10.03
N GLY A 137 8.70 -5.87 -9.31
CA GLY A 137 7.40 -5.49 -8.76
C GLY A 137 6.33 -5.28 -9.84
N LYS A 138 5.07 -5.42 -9.44
CA LYS A 138 3.91 -5.35 -10.35
C LYS A 138 3.24 -3.98 -10.37
N GLY A 139 3.53 -3.11 -9.40
CA GLY A 139 2.89 -1.81 -9.30
C GLY A 139 3.01 -1.17 -7.92
N VAL A 140 2.03 -0.36 -7.60
CA VAL A 140 1.97 0.40 -6.35
C VAL A 140 0.54 0.41 -5.77
N ILE A 141 0.44 0.38 -4.46
CA ILE A 141 -0.79 0.68 -3.72
C ILE A 141 -0.57 2.04 -3.06
N SER A 142 -0.95 3.08 -3.77
CA SER A 142 -0.48 4.46 -3.70
C SER A 142 -1.37 5.39 -2.88
N VAL A 143 -0.79 6.43 -2.31
CA VAL A 143 -1.49 7.62 -1.79
C VAL A 143 -1.62 8.68 -2.89
N LEU A 144 -0.57 8.90 -3.68
CA LEU A 144 -0.56 9.84 -4.81
C LEU A 144 -1.72 9.58 -5.78
N SER A 145 -2.07 8.32 -6.02
CA SER A 145 -3.15 7.94 -6.93
C SER A 145 -4.54 8.48 -6.56
N ASN A 146 -4.73 9.01 -5.36
CA ASN A 146 -5.98 9.68 -4.98
C ASN A 146 -6.14 11.04 -5.65
N ILE A 147 -5.03 11.72 -5.95
CA ILE A 147 -5.01 13.08 -6.52
C ILE A 147 -4.40 13.16 -7.92
N ALA A 148 -3.64 12.14 -8.33
CA ALA A 148 -3.01 12.02 -9.64
C ALA A 148 -3.12 10.55 -10.14
N PRO A 149 -4.33 10.02 -10.35
CA PRO A 149 -4.53 8.61 -10.70
C PRO A 149 -3.94 8.24 -12.07
N GLN A 150 -4.09 9.10 -13.07
CA GLN A 150 -3.56 8.83 -14.42
C GLN A 150 -2.03 8.83 -14.42
N GLU A 151 -1.40 9.79 -13.77
CA GLU A 151 0.05 9.92 -13.73
C GLU A 151 0.68 8.77 -12.93
N THR A 152 0.04 8.34 -11.84
CA THR A 152 0.48 7.16 -11.08
C THR A 152 0.37 5.89 -11.91
N HIS A 153 -0.74 5.73 -12.64
CA HIS A 153 -0.91 4.63 -13.61
C HIS A 153 0.19 4.68 -14.68
N ASP A 154 0.42 5.86 -15.25
CA ASP A 154 1.39 6.02 -16.33
C ASP A 154 2.83 5.80 -15.87
N MET A 155 3.19 6.14 -14.62
CA MET A 155 4.49 5.77 -14.05
C MET A 155 4.72 4.27 -14.12
N VAL A 156 3.74 3.48 -13.69
CA VAL A 156 3.81 2.02 -13.69
C VAL A 156 3.81 1.46 -15.11
N MET A 157 2.84 1.85 -15.92
CA MET A 157 2.65 1.28 -17.25
C MET A 157 3.77 1.64 -18.23
N LYS A 158 4.33 2.84 -18.17
CA LYS A 158 5.51 3.22 -18.96
C LYS A 158 6.67 2.30 -18.63
N PHE A 159 6.96 2.07 -17.36
CA PHE A 159 8.02 1.16 -16.93
C PHE A 159 7.79 -0.26 -17.47
N LEU A 160 6.61 -0.82 -17.23
CA LEU A 160 6.26 -2.19 -17.66
C LEU A 160 6.29 -2.36 -19.19
N ASN A 161 6.01 -1.30 -19.95
CA ASN A 161 6.07 -1.27 -21.41
C ASN A 161 7.48 -0.92 -21.96
N GLY A 162 8.50 -0.78 -21.10
CA GLY A 162 9.88 -0.52 -21.49
C GLY A 162 10.26 0.95 -21.64
N ASP A 163 9.33 1.90 -21.45
CA ASP A 163 9.62 3.34 -21.39
C ASP A 163 10.10 3.74 -19.98
N VAL A 164 11.25 3.19 -19.59
CA VAL A 164 11.87 3.44 -18.28
C VAL A 164 12.15 4.92 -18.07
N LYS A 165 12.60 5.62 -19.13
CA LYS A 165 12.91 7.05 -19.05
C LYS A 165 11.67 7.89 -18.79
N GLY A 166 10.58 7.65 -19.52
CA GLY A 166 9.31 8.36 -19.31
C GLY A 166 8.70 8.10 -17.94
N SER A 167 8.84 6.87 -17.42
CA SER A 167 8.45 6.53 -16.04
C SER A 167 9.28 7.31 -15.02
N GLN A 168 10.60 7.37 -15.21
CA GLN A 168 11.52 8.12 -14.34
C GLN A 168 11.20 9.63 -14.34
N GLU A 169 10.93 10.22 -15.49
CA GLU A 169 10.57 11.63 -15.62
C GLU A 169 9.29 11.94 -14.83
N LEU A 170 8.28 11.08 -14.90
CA LEU A 170 7.06 11.22 -14.08
C LEU A 170 7.37 11.07 -12.59
N GLN A 171 8.11 10.04 -12.16
CA GLN A 171 8.48 9.87 -10.77
C GLN A 171 9.16 11.12 -10.23
N MET A 172 10.15 11.66 -10.93
CA MET A 172 10.89 12.85 -10.50
C MET A 172 10.00 14.09 -10.48
N LYS A 173 9.11 14.27 -11.47
CA LYS A 173 8.15 15.38 -11.52
C LYS A 173 7.27 15.45 -10.26
N TYR A 174 6.81 14.29 -9.78
CA TYR A 174 5.87 14.21 -8.66
C TYR A 174 6.52 14.04 -7.28
N MET A 175 7.86 13.96 -7.19
CA MET A 175 8.55 13.69 -5.91
C MET A 175 8.21 14.69 -4.81
N ASP A 176 8.11 16.00 -5.12
CA ASP A 176 7.78 17.01 -4.13
C ASP A 176 6.35 16.82 -3.58
N VAL A 177 5.38 16.60 -4.46
CA VAL A 177 4.00 16.27 -4.04
C VAL A 177 3.97 15.00 -3.18
N ILE A 178 4.71 13.96 -3.57
CA ILE A 178 4.80 12.71 -2.81
C ILE A 178 5.31 13.00 -1.39
N HIS A 179 6.38 13.78 -1.25
CA HIS A 179 6.90 14.13 0.07
C HIS A 179 5.89 14.96 0.90
N LYS A 180 5.20 15.92 0.27
CA LYS A 180 4.17 16.73 0.95
C LYS A 180 2.95 15.91 1.36
N LEU A 181 2.61 14.84 0.65
CA LEU A 181 1.55 13.90 1.06
C LEU A 181 1.89 13.08 2.32
N PHE A 182 3.15 13.10 2.76
CA PHE A 182 3.62 12.39 3.96
C PHE A 182 4.33 13.31 4.97
N CYS A 183 4.28 14.65 4.82
CA CYS A 183 4.86 15.57 5.79
C CYS A 183 4.13 15.56 7.13
N GLU A 184 2.87 15.12 7.14
CA GLU A 184 2.11 14.77 8.33
C GLU A 184 1.57 13.34 8.22
N VAL A 185 0.93 12.88 9.29
CA VAL A 185 0.39 11.51 9.33
C VAL A 185 -0.68 11.31 8.24
N ASN A 186 -0.42 10.41 7.30
CA ASN A 186 -1.45 9.98 6.34
C ASN A 186 -2.66 9.36 7.10
N PRO A 187 -3.92 9.78 6.84
CA PRO A 187 -4.40 10.44 5.62
C PRO A 187 -4.61 11.98 5.72
N ILE A 188 -3.98 12.68 6.65
CA ILE A 188 -4.21 14.12 6.84
C ILE A 188 -3.90 14.90 5.55
N PRO A 189 -2.67 14.82 4.94
CA PRO A 189 -2.37 15.60 3.76
C PRO A 189 -3.20 15.22 2.53
N VAL A 190 -3.42 13.93 2.29
CA VAL A 190 -4.20 13.51 1.13
C VAL A 190 -5.67 13.93 1.23
N LYS A 191 -6.24 13.98 2.43
CA LYS A 191 -7.60 14.51 2.62
C LYS A 191 -7.68 16.00 2.38
N ARG A 192 -6.67 16.76 2.79
CA ARG A 192 -6.57 18.18 2.45
C ARG A 192 -6.47 18.37 0.94
N ALA A 193 -5.60 17.64 0.26
CA ALA A 193 -5.46 17.68 -1.20
C ALA A 193 -6.77 17.34 -1.94
N MET A 194 -7.48 16.29 -1.50
CA MET A 194 -8.77 15.90 -2.07
C MET A 194 -9.84 16.98 -1.87
N ALA A 195 -9.85 17.66 -0.73
CA ALA A 195 -10.78 18.76 -0.47
C ALA A 195 -10.50 19.97 -1.39
N GLU A 196 -9.23 20.30 -1.64
CA GLU A 196 -8.86 21.37 -2.60
C GLU A 196 -9.31 21.03 -4.04
N LEU A 197 -9.34 19.75 -4.40
CA LEU A 197 -9.88 19.26 -5.68
C LEU A 197 -11.40 19.16 -5.72
N GLY A 198 -12.10 19.47 -4.63
CA GLY A 198 -13.56 19.44 -4.55
C GLY A 198 -14.17 18.05 -4.34
N PHE A 199 -13.36 17.03 -4.00
CA PHE A 199 -13.83 15.66 -3.77
C PHE A 199 -14.29 15.37 -2.34
N GLY A 200 -14.69 16.38 -1.59
CA GLY A 200 -15.25 16.20 -0.25
C GLY A 200 -14.76 17.23 0.76
N ALA A 201 -15.09 17.01 2.02
CA ALA A 201 -14.68 17.90 3.11
C ALA A 201 -13.27 17.55 3.62
N ASN A 202 -12.52 18.58 4.04
CA ASN A 202 -11.28 18.41 4.79
C ASN A 202 -11.59 17.96 6.23
N ALA A 203 -12.07 16.71 6.37
CA ALA A 203 -12.48 16.18 7.66
C ALA A 203 -11.77 14.85 7.96
N VAL A 204 -11.22 14.73 9.14
CA VAL A 204 -10.56 13.54 9.65
C VAL A 204 -11.23 13.08 10.94
N ARG A 205 -11.19 11.76 11.21
CA ARG A 205 -11.67 11.23 12.50
C ARG A 205 -10.61 11.42 13.58
N ARG A 206 -11.03 11.80 14.78
CA ARG A 206 -10.13 11.82 15.94
C ARG A 206 -9.50 10.44 16.18
N PRO A 207 -8.22 10.38 16.62
CA PRO A 207 -7.41 11.46 17.18
C PRO A 207 -6.69 12.34 16.16
N LEU A 208 -6.89 12.10 14.84
CA LEU A 208 -6.28 12.96 13.82
C LEU A 208 -6.93 14.35 13.82
N THR A 209 -6.13 15.36 13.48
CA THR A 209 -6.53 16.76 13.31
C THR A 209 -6.49 17.14 11.83
N GLU A 210 -7.03 18.27 11.48
CA GLU A 210 -6.78 18.88 10.18
C GLU A 210 -5.29 19.21 10.02
N MET A 211 -4.84 19.29 8.76
CA MET A 211 -3.47 19.61 8.40
C MET A 211 -3.10 21.02 8.87
N GLU A 212 -1.88 21.20 9.37
CA GLU A 212 -1.32 22.50 9.70
C GLU A 212 -1.32 23.41 8.46
N GLU A 213 -1.71 24.69 8.63
CA GLU A 213 -1.95 25.58 7.49
C GLU A 213 -0.70 25.83 6.64
N ASP A 214 0.46 25.97 7.26
CA ASP A 214 1.74 26.17 6.54
C ASP A 214 2.06 24.96 5.66
N HIS A 215 1.89 23.74 6.18
CA HIS A 215 2.07 22.52 5.40
C HIS A 215 1.02 22.38 4.29
N ALA A 216 -0.21 22.80 4.56
CA ALA A 216 -1.28 22.77 3.57
C ALA A 216 -0.97 23.71 2.39
N GLN A 217 -0.47 24.91 2.66
CA GLN A 217 -0.06 25.87 1.61
C GLN A 217 1.07 25.31 0.76
N GLU A 218 2.09 24.70 1.38
CA GLU A 218 3.19 24.05 0.66
C GLU A 218 2.71 22.89 -0.22
N LEU A 219 1.78 22.06 0.27
CA LEU A 219 1.18 20.98 -0.52
C LEU A 219 0.40 21.51 -1.71
N ILE A 220 -0.44 22.53 -1.52
CA ILE A 220 -1.23 23.18 -2.58
C ILE A 220 -0.32 23.80 -3.65
N GLU A 221 0.75 24.47 -3.24
CA GLU A 221 1.72 25.03 -4.18
C GLU A 221 2.42 23.93 -4.99
N SER A 222 2.84 22.86 -4.33
CA SER A 222 3.42 21.69 -5.00
C SER A 222 2.45 21.07 -6.01
N MET A 223 1.16 20.93 -5.67
CA MET A 223 0.13 20.44 -6.59
C MET A 223 -0.05 21.34 -7.82
N LYS A 224 -0.02 22.67 -7.65
CA LYS A 224 -0.06 23.64 -8.76
C LYS A 224 1.16 23.51 -9.67
N ASN A 225 2.36 23.36 -9.11
CA ASN A 225 3.59 23.25 -9.86
C ASN A 225 3.64 22.04 -10.80
N VAL A 226 2.91 20.97 -10.49
CA VAL A 226 2.82 19.77 -11.34
C VAL A 226 1.56 19.73 -12.20
N GLY A 227 0.61 20.67 -12.02
CA GLY A 227 -0.62 20.77 -12.81
C GLY A 227 -1.77 19.88 -12.31
N ILE A 228 -1.80 19.57 -11.01
CA ILE A 228 -2.94 18.89 -10.37
C ILE A 228 -4.06 19.90 -10.03
N LEU A 229 -3.71 21.13 -9.73
CA LEU A 229 -4.59 22.28 -9.47
C LEU A 229 -4.41 23.36 -10.52
#